data_4309c322f67f4f9583fce3ab493da37e
#
_entry.id   4309c322f67f4f9583fce3ab493da37e
#
_cell.length_a   1.000
_cell.length_b   1.000
_cell.length_c   1.000
_cell.angle_alpha   90.00
_cell.angle_beta   90.00
_cell.angle_gamma   90.00
#
_symmetry.space_group_name_H-M   'P 1'
#
loop_
_entity.id
_entity.type
_entity.pdbx_description
1 polymer ?
#
loop_
_entity_poly.entity_id
_entity_poly.type
_entity_poly.pdbx_seq_one_letter_code
_entity_poly.pdbx_strand_id
1 'polypeptide(L)'
;ADHLGLNPSVPATCFPTSATVANSWDPALGQAVGRAMGEEAAAQGVSVLLGPGLNIKRSPLCGRNFEYFSEDPYLAGKMAAAYVRGIQENGISACPKHFAANSQELRRMASDSILDERTLREIYLTGFEMVVKEAKPKTIMSAYNLVNGTYANENAPLLQDILRKDWGFEGAVVTDWGGSNDHALGVKNGSTLEMPCPLSLIHI
;
A
#
# COMPACT_ATOMS: atom_id res chain seq x y z
N ALA A 1 15.38 2.49 5.29
CA ALA A 1 16.06 3.79 5.28
C ALA A 1 15.03 4.92 5.47
N ASP A 2 15.35 5.87 6.30
CA ASP A 2 14.53 7.07 6.47
C ASP A 2 14.91 8.10 5.41
N HIS A 3 14.06 8.29 4.40
CA HIS A 3 14.34 9.24 3.31
C HIS A 3 14.25 10.72 3.74
N LEU A 4 13.68 11.00 4.90
CA LEU A 4 13.67 12.34 5.48
C LEU A 4 14.94 12.65 6.28
N GLY A 5 15.79 11.64 6.51
CA GLY A 5 17.04 11.79 7.28
C GLY A 5 16.85 12.10 8.76
N LEU A 6 15.65 11.82 9.30
CA LEU A 6 15.34 12.04 10.70
C LEU A 6 15.93 10.97 11.62
N ASN A 7 16.11 9.78 11.10
CA ASN A 7 16.73 8.65 11.81
C ASN A 7 17.93 8.12 11.03
N PRO A 8 18.96 7.61 11.70
CA PRO A 8 20.08 6.98 11.02
C PRO A 8 19.62 5.70 10.32
N SER A 9 20.08 5.49 9.09
CA SER A 9 19.90 4.23 8.39
C SER A 9 20.74 3.14 9.07
N VAL A 10 20.17 1.96 9.18
CA VAL A 10 20.87 0.76 9.68
C VAL A 10 21.11 -0.22 8.54
N PRO A 11 22.18 -1.01 8.58
CA PRO A 11 22.35 -2.12 7.65
C PRO A 11 21.17 -3.09 7.75
N ALA A 12 20.64 -3.49 6.61
CA ALA A 12 19.52 -4.42 6.50
C ALA A 12 19.74 -5.36 5.32
N THR A 13 19.06 -6.50 5.31
CA THR A 13 19.13 -7.45 4.21
C THR A 13 18.54 -6.86 2.94
N CYS A 14 19.25 -6.99 1.83
CA CYS A 14 18.74 -6.68 0.51
C CYS A 14 17.91 -7.88 0.01
N PHE A 15 16.63 -7.91 0.37
CA PHE A 15 15.72 -8.95 -0.09
C PHE A 15 15.49 -8.87 -1.60
N PRO A 16 15.15 -10.00 -2.25
CA PRO A 16 14.73 -9.97 -3.65
C PRO A 16 13.54 -9.04 -3.86
N THR A 17 13.46 -8.42 -5.04
CA THR A 17 12.33 -7.56 -5.38
C THR A 17 11.02 -8.36 -5.40
N SER A 18 9.89 -7.72 -5.14
CA SER A 18 8.57 -8.38 -5.21
C SER A 18 8.32 -9.00 -6.59
N ALA A 19 8.80 -8.35 -7.66
CA ALA A 19 8.74 -8.90 -9.01
C ALA A 19 9.50 -10.23 -9.14
N THR A 20 10.67 -10.32 -8.52
CA THR A 20 11.48 -11.56 -8.52
C THR A 20 10.80 -12.68 -7.73
N VAL A 21 10.32 -12.37 -6.53
CA VAL A 21 9.63 -13.38 -5.69
C VAL A 21 8.35 -13.86 -6.34
N ALA A 22 7.58 -12.98 -7.01
CA ALA A 22 6.35 -13.35 -7.70
C ALA A 22 6.56 -14.36 -8.84
N ASN A 23 7.74 -14.37 -9.46
CA ASN A 23 8.08 -15.34 -10.49
C ASN A 23 8.18 -16.79 -9.97
N SER A 24 8.26 -16.98 -8.66
CA SER A 24 8.20 -18.32 -8.06
C SER A 24 6.80 -18.94 -8.10
N TRP A 25 5.77 -18.11 -8.16
CA TRP A 25 4.35 -18.48 -8.02
C TRP A 25 4.05 -19.23 -6.71
N ASP A 26 4.93 -19.05 -5.72
CA ASP A 26 4.86 -19.75 -4.43
C ASP A 26 4.51 -18.79 -3.29
N PRO A 27 3.26 -18.79 -2.82
CA PRO A 27 2.86 -17.98 -1.66
C PRO A 27 3.58 -18.36 -0.36
N ALA A 28 4.04 -19.62 -0.21
CA ALA A 28 4.79 -20.01 0.97
C ALA A 28 6.17 -19.34 1.01
N LEU A 29 6.84 -19.23 -0.15
CA LEU A 29 8.06 -18.42 -0.28
C LEU A 29 7.76 -16.95 0.02
N GLY A 30 6.67 -16.41 -0.52
CA GLY A 30 6.22 -15.04 -0.24
C GLY A 30 6.05 -14.78 1.27
N GLN A 31 5.42 -15.70 1.99
CA GLN A 31 5.25 -15.61 3.43
C GLN A 31 6.59 -15.71 4.19
N ALA A 32 7.48 -16.57 3.76
CA ALA A 32 8.80 -16.70 4.37
C ALA A 32 9.64 -15.42 4.22
N VAL A 33 9.62 -14.79 3.04
CA VAL A 33 10.27 -13.49 2.82
C VAL A 33 9.63 -12.41 3.68
N GLY A 34 8.30 -12.35 3.72
CA GLY A 34 7.56 -11.42 4.58
C GLY A 34 7.91 -11.58 6.06
N ARG A 35 8.05 -12.82 6.55
CA ARG A 35 8.47 -13.12 7.92
C ARG A 35 9.86 -12.59 8.21
N ALA A 36 10.83 -12.88 7.34
CA ALA A 36 12.21 -12.41 7.53
C ALA A 36 12.30 -10.88 7.52
N MET A 37 11.58 -10.20 6.63
CA MET A 37 11.48 -8.73 6.63
C MET A 37 10.86 -8.21 7.92
N GLY A 38 9.83 -8.87 8.41
CA GLY A 38 9.17 -8.52 9.67
C GLY A 38 10.06 -8.72 10.89
N GLU A 39 10.87 -9.77 10.92
CA GLU A 39 11.88 -10.02 11.97
C GLU A 39 12.90 -8.89 12.04
N GLU A 40 13.48 -8.50 10.91
CA GLU A 40 14.43 -7.38 10.87
C GLU A 40 13.78 -6.05 11.30
N ALA A 41 12.57 -5.77 10.83
CA ALA A 41 11.84 -4.55 11.18
C ALA A 41 11.51 -4.52 12.69
N ALA A 42 11.02 -5.62 13.26
CA ALA A 42 10.73 -5.73 14.68
C ALA A 42 11.99 -5.57 15.55
N ALA A 43 13.12 -6.14 15.13
CA ALA A 43 14.40 -6.01 15.82
C ALA A 43 14.91 -4.55 15.85
N GLN A 44 14.50 -3.72 14.89
CA GLN A 44 14.79 -2.28 14.84
C GLN A 44 13.73 -1.41 15.53
N GLY A 45 12.75 -2.00 16.19
CA GLY A 45 11.66 -1.26 16.86
C GLY A 45 10.65 -0.63 15.89
N VAL A 46 10.60 -1.08 14.64
CA VAL A 46 9.63 -0.60 13.65
C VAL A 46 8.27 -1.22 13.93
N SER A 47 7.24 -0.41 14.13
CA SER A 47 5.87 -0.85 14.40
C SER A 47 5.07 -1.12 13.13
N VAL A 48 5.38 -0.43 12.04
CA VAL A 48 4.69 -0.54 10.75
C VAL A 48 5.73 -0.63 9.63
N LEU A 49 5.74 -1.75 8.92
CA LEU A 49 6.54 -1.93 7.72
C LEU A 49 5.75 -1.47 6.49
N LEU A 50 6.28 -0.48 5.75
CA LEU A 50 5.58 0.17 4.62
C LEU A 50 5.62 -0.70 3.34
N GLY A 51 4.89 -1.77 3.38
CA GLY A 51 4.79 -2.74 2.29
C GLY A 51 3.84 -3.90 2.64
N PRO A 52 3.59 -4.77 1.65
CA PRO A 52 4.14 -4.79 0.29
C PRO A 52 3.44 -3.80 -0.66
N GLY A 53 4.14 -3.43 -1.75
CA GLY A 53 3.53 -2.80 -2.91
C GLY A 53 2.81 -3.84 -3.77
N LEU A 54 1.58 -3.55 -4.21
CA LEU A 54 0.80 -4.51 -5.02
C LEU A 54 -0.02 -3.88 -6.15
N ASN A 55 0.29 -2.66 -6.56
CA ASN A 55 -0.34 -2.07 -7.73
C ASN A 55 -0.10 -2.93 -8.98
N ILE A 56 -1.07 -2.91 -9.89
CA ILE A 56 -0.99 -3.67 -11.14
C ILE A 56 0.07 -3.05 -12.06
N LYS A 57 0.93 -3.89 -12.62
CA LYS A 57 1.96 -3.50 -13.59
C LYS A 57 1.31 -3.19 -14.95
N ARG A 58 0.63 -2.04 -15.05
CA ARG A 58 -0.13 -1.62 -16.23
C ARG A 58 0.77 -1.27 -17.41
N SER A 59 1.92 -0.65 -17.12
CA SER A 59 2.90 -0.26 -18.12
C SER A 59 4.29 -0.77 -17.72
N PRO A 60 5.06 -1.34 -18.64
CA PRO A 60 6.45 -1.75 -18.37
C PRO A 60 7.36 -0.55 -18.02
N LEU A 61 6.95 0.66 -18.38
CA LEU A 61 7.72 1.89 -18.12
C LEU A 61 7.48 2.48 -16.73
N CYS A 62 6.59 1.91 -15.92
CA CYS A 62 6.39 2.37 -14.55
C CYS A 62 7.64 2.11 -13.69
N GLY A 63 8.24 3.18 -13.16
CA GLY A 63 9.51 3.13 -12.41
C GLY A 63 9.48 2.31 -11.12
N ARG A 64 8.29 1.95 -10.62
CA ARG A 64 8.11 1.18 -9.38
C ARG A 64 7.70 -0.28 -9.63
N ASN A 65 7.74 -0.76 -10.87
CA ASN A 65 7.38 -2.15 -11.18
C ASN A 65 8.25 -3.20 -10.44
N PHE A 66 9.46 -2.85 -10.01
CA PHE A 66 10.31 -3.75 -9.23
C PHE A 66 9.71 -4.13 -7.88
N GLU A 67 8.97 -3.22 -7.24
CA GLU A 67 8.35 -3.44 -5.93
C GLU A 67 6.93 -4.01 -6.00
N TYR A 68 6.33 -4.09 -7.20
CA TYR A 68 5.02 -4.69 -7.42
C TYR A 68 5.15 -6.14 -7.90
N PHE A 69 4.17 -6.99 -7.56
CA PHE A 69 4.26 -8.42 -7.84
C PHE A 69 3.99 -8.77 -9.32
N SER A 70 2.84 -8.37 -9.86
CA SER A 70 2.38 -8.85 -11.16
C SER A 70 1.45 -7.86 -11.87
N GLU A 71 1.23 -8.09 -13.16
CA GLU A 71 0.10 -7.52 -13.91
C GLU A 71 -1.20 -8.31 -13.66
N ASP A 72 -1.10 -9.58 -13.24
CA ASP A 72 -2.23 -10.42 -12.87
C ASP A 72 -2.69 -10.06 -11.44
N PRO A 73 -3.93 -9.58 -11.26
CA PRO A 73 -4.45 -9.18 -9.95
C PRO A 73 -4.58 -10.36 -8.97
N TYR A 74 -4.83 -11.57 -9.45
CA TYR A 74 -4.92 -12.77 -8.62
C TYR A 74 -3.56 -13.13 -8.03
N LEU A 75 -2.53 -13.24 -8.88
CA LEU A 75 -1.17 -13.54 -8.42
C LEU A 75 -0.66 -12.44 -7.49
N ALA A 76 -0.86 -11.15 -7.86
CA ALA A 76 -0.49 -10.03 -7.01
C ALA A 76 -1.16 -10.10 -5.63
N GLY A 77 -2.45 -10.39 -5.58
CA GLY A 77 -3.22 -10.51 -4.34
C GLY A 77 -2.74 -11.68 -3.46
N LYS A 78 -2.55 -12.87 -4.03
CA LYS A 78 -2.08 -14.05 -3.28
C LYS A 78 -0.68 -13.85 -2.70
N MET A 79 0.25 -13.31 -3.48
CA MET A 79 1.60 -13.03 -3.02
C MET A 79 1.62 -11.93 -1.96
N ALA A 80 0.88 -10.85 -2.17
CA ALA A 80 0.79 -9.76 -1.19
C ALA A 80 0.15 -10.22 0.13
N ALA A 81 -0.93 -11.02 0.07
CA ALA A 81 -1.55 -11.57 1.28
C ALA A 81 -0.58 -12.46 2.06
N ALA A 82 0.23 -13.26 1.37
CA ALA A 82 1.27 -14.08 1.99
C ALA A 82 2.34 -13.22 2.68
N TYR A 83 2.84 -12.16 2.01
CA TYR A 83 3.77 -11.20 2.60
C TYR A 83 3.21 -10.55 3.85
N VAL A 84 1.96 -10.07 3.79
CA VAL A 84 1.29 -9.44 4.94
C VAL A 84 1.21 -10.39 6.13
N ARG A 85 0.81 -11.65 5.92
CA ARG A 85 0.81 -12.65 6.99
C ARG A 85 2.18 -12.83 7.60
N GLY A 86 3.21 -13.03 6.77
CA GLY A 86 4.58 -13.21 7.25
C GLY A 86 5.11 -12.02 8.05
N ILE A 87 4.89 -10.78 7.58
CA ILE A 87 5.29 -9.57 8.30
C ILE A 87 4.60 -9.51 9.67
N GLN A 88 3.29 -9.75 9.70
CA GLN A 88 2.48 -9.61 10.92
C GLN A 88 2.70 -10.72 11.96
N GLU A 89 3.28 -11.86 11.59
CA GLU A 89 3.72 -12.90 12.53
C GLU A 89 4.71 -12.38 13.59
N ASN A 90 5.39 -11.29 13.31
CA ASN A 90 6.35 -10.65 14.21
C ASN A 90 5.76 -9.59 15.15
N GLY A 91 4.43 -9.48 15.21
CA GLY A 91 3.75 -8.52 16.07
C GLY A 91 3.72 -7.08 15.56
N ILE A 92 4.30 -6.80 14.41
CA ILE A 92 4.25 -5.50 13.73
C ILE A 92 3.14 -5.46 12.67
N SER A 93 2.83 -4.27 12.14
CA SER A 93 1.88 -4.12 11.05
C SER A 93 2.55 -4.14 9.69
N ALA A 94 1.94 -4.82 8.72
CA ALA A 94 2.18 -4.53 7.30
C ALA A 94 1.33 -3.35 6.85
N CYS A 95 1.78 -2.64 5.80
CA CYS A 95 1.06 -1.52 5.19
C CYS A 95 1.02 -1.71 3.66
N PRO A 96 0.09 -2.54 3.15
CA PRO A 96 -0.10 -2.73 1.70
C PRO A 96 -0.31 -1.39 0.99
N LYS A 97 0.26 -1.25 -0.22
CA LYS A 97 0.30 0.04 -0.93
C LYS A 97 0.35 -0.13 -2.44
N HIS A 98 -0.03 0.88 -3.24
CA HIS A 98 -0.64 2.15 -2.86
C HIS A 98 -2.11 2.12 -3.27
N PHE A 99 -3.01 2.31 -2.36
CA PHE A 99 -4.46 2.17 -2.56
C PHE A 99 -5.07 3.47 -3.07
N ALA A 100 -5.44 3.58 -4.38
CA ALA A 100 -5.37 2.55 -5.39
C ALA A 100 -5.00 3.13 -6.77
N ALA A 101 -4.81 2.21 -7.73
CA ALA A 101 -4.61 2.52 -9.13
C ALA A 101 -3.41 3.45 -9.43
N ASN A 102 -2.34 3.39 -8.62
CA ASN A 102 -1.07 4.07 -8.91
C ASN A 102 -0.23 3.21 -9.86
N SER A 103 -0.50 3.30 -11.15
CA SER A 103 0.15 2.48 -12.19
C SER A 103 1.17 3.25 -13.03
N GLN A 104 1.48 4.50 -12.66
CA GLN A 104 2.55 5.30 -13.27
C GLN A 104 3.17 6.24 -12.24
N GLU A 105 4.46 6.56 -12.46
CA GLU A 105 5.19 7.48 -11.59
C GLU A 105 5.29 8.91 -12.17
N LEU A 106 5.21 9.03 -13.49
CA LEU A 106 5.23 10.35 -14.14
C LEU A 106 4.02 11.17 -13.69
N ARG A 107 4.29 12.31 -13.03
CA ARG A 107 3.28 13.22 -12.47
C ARG A 107 2.29 12.52 -11.53
N ARG A 108 2.73 11.53 -10.77
CA ARG A 108 1.87 10.70 -9.90
C ARG A 108 1.00 11.50 -8.92
N MET A 109 1.44 12.70 -8.51
CA MET A 109 0.68 13.59 -7.62
C MET A 109 -0.37 14.45 -8.35
N ALA A 110 -0.49 14.33 -9.67
CA ALA A 110 -1.44 15.09 -10.48
C ALA A 110 -2.12 14.23 -11.56
N SER A 111 -1.75 12.97 -11.69
CA SER A 111 -2.37 12.06 -12.64
C SER A 111 -3.72 11.57 -12.13
N ASP A 112 -4.67 11.42 -13.04
CA ASP A 112 -5.98 10.86 -12.75
C ASP A 112 -6.14 9.51 -13.45
N SER A 113 -6.43 8.49 -12.68
CA SER A 113 -6.77 7.16 -13.18
C SER A 113 -8.26 7.10 -13.48
N ILE A 114 -8.60 7.32 -14.75
CA ILE A 114 -10.00 7.29 -15.22
C ILE A 114 -10.35 5.88 -15.64
N LEU A 115 -11.30 5.26 -14.95
CA LEU A 115 -11.74 3.90 -15.23
C LEU A 115 -13.18 3.67 -14.75
N ASP A 116 -13.88 2.77 -15.44
CA ASP A 116 -15.20 2.32 -15.01
C ASP A 116 -15.12 1.45 -13.74
N GLU A 117 -16.25 1.29 -13.05
CA GLU A 117 -16.30 0.57 -11.79
C GLU A 117 -15.91 -0.90 -11.92
N ARG A 118 -16.30 -1.55 -13.02
CA ARG A 118 -15.96 -2.96 -13.26
C ARG A 118 -14.45 -3.15 -13.39
N THR A 119 -13.81 -2.33 -14.22
CA THR A 119 -12.35 -2.34 -14.40
C THR A 119 -11.63 -2.02 -13.08
N LEU A 120 -12.12 -1.04 -12.34
CA LEU A 120 -11.56 -0.70 -11.03
C LEU A 120 -11.60 -1.91 -10.09
N ARG A 121 -12.77 -2.54 -9.92
CA ARG A 121 -12.95 -3.65 -8.99
C ARG A 121 -12.25 -4.93 -9.44
N GLU A 122 -12.38 -5.32 -10.71
CA GLU A 122 -11.89 -6.62 -11.18
C GLU A 122 -10.37 -6.65 -11.41
N ILE A 123 -9.73 -5.50 -11.68
CA ILE A 123 -8.29 -5.45 -11.97
C ILE A 123 -7.52 -4.73 -10.88
N TYR A 124 -7.85 -3.46 -10.60
CA TYR A 124 -7.01 -2.62 -9.74
C TYR A 124 -7.25 -2.84 -8.25
N LEU A 125 -8.44 -3.28 -7.86
CA LEU A 125 -8.79 -3.48 -6.45
C LEU A 125 -8.76 -4.95 -6.02
N THR A 126 -8.86 -5.92 -6.91
CA THR A 126 -8.90 -7.35 -6.58
C THR A 126 -7.75 -7.78 -5.66
N GLY A 127 -6.52 -7.36 -5.96
CA GLY A 127 -5.37 -7.70 -5.11
C GLY A 127 -5.49 -7.15 -3.70
N PHE A 128 -5.96 -5.91 -3.56
CA PHE A 128 -6.19 -5.27 -2.25
C PHE A 128 -7.33 -5.95 -1.48
N GLU A 129 -8.44 -6.29 -2.16
CA GLU A 129 -9.55 -7.02 -1.56
C GLU A 129 -9.10 -8.36 -0.96
N MET A 130 -8.32 -9.12 -1.72
CA MET A 130 -7.74 -10.38 -1.25
C MET A 130 -6.86 -10.17 -0.02
N VAL A 131 -5.99 -9.17 -0.03
CA VAL A 131 -5.12 -8.83 1.10
C VAL A 131 -5.95 -8.47 2.34
N VAL A 132 -6.96 -7.62 2.20
CA VAL A 132 -7.82 -7.22 3.33
C VAL A 132 -8.57 -8.41 3.90
N LYS A 133 -9.19 -9.23 3.06
CA LYS A 133 -10.02 -10.36 3.50
C LYS A 133 -9.19 -11.55 4.02
N GLU A 134 -8.06 -11.86 3.38
CA GLU A 134 -7.27 -13.06 3.69
C GLU A 134 -6.17 -12.84 4.72
N ALA A 135 -5.59 -11.63 4.79
CA ALA A 135 -4.44 -11.34 5.63
C ALA A 135 -4.70 -10.28 6.71
N LYS A 136 -5.81 -9.54 6.61
CA LYS A 136 -6.29 -8.56 7.61
C LYS A 136 -5.18 -7.60 8.05
N PRO A 137 -4.61 -6.80 7.13
CA PRO A 137 -3.58 -5.84 7.47
C PRO A 137 -4.10 -4.80 8.45
N LYS A 138 -3.26 -4.39 9.41
CA LYS A 138 -3.64 -3.36 10.39
C LYS A 138 -3.55 -1.95 9.83
N THR A 139 -2.82 -1.76 8.75
CA THR A 139 -2.71 -0.47 8.04
C THR A 139 -2.75 -0.69 6.53
N ILE A 140 -3.14 0.35 5.79
CA ILE A 140 -3.08 0.41 4.33
C ILE A 140 -2.65 1.82 3.93
N MET A 141 -1.86 1.97 2.86
CA MET A 141 -1.41 3.28 2.40
C MET A 141 -2.21 3.73 1.19
N SER A 142 -2.80 4.93 1.26
CA SER A 142 -3.46 5.55 0.12
C SER A 142 -2.45 6.01 -0.94
N ALA A 143 -2.90 6.10 -2.19
CA ALA A 143 -2.07 6.51 -3.32
C ALA A 143 -2.05 8.04 -3.50
N TYR A 144 -1.05 8.53 -4.25
CA TYR A 144 -0.94 9.95 -4.58
C TYR A 144 -1.95 10.42 -5.62
N ASN A 145 -2.29 9.55 -6.57
CA ASN A 145 -3.05 9.90 -7.76
C ASN A 145 -4.53 10.14 -7.46
N LEU A 146 -5.18 10.83 -8.38
CA LEU A 146 -6.64 10.84 -8.43
C LEU A 146 -7.17 9.51 -8.99
N VAL A 147 -8.37 9.19 -8.57
CA VAL A 147 -9.19 8.10 -9.13
C VAL A 147 -10.53 8.71 -9.48
N ASN A 148 -10.84 8.77 -10.78
CA ASN A 148 -12.05 9.37 -11.30
C ASN A 148 -12.31 10.80 -10.77
N GLY A 149 -11.29 11.64 -10.81
CA GLY A 149 -11.35 13.04 -10.44
C GLY A 149 -11.18 13.37 -8.96
N THR A 150 -11.01 12.37 -8.08
CA THR A 150 -10.83 12.60 -6.63
C THR A 150 -9.53 11.96 -6.16
N TYR A 151 -8.72 12.69 -5.41
CA TYR A 151 -7.50 12.12 -4.82
C TYR A 151 -7.80 10.89 -3.98
N ALA A 152 -7.00 9.85 -4.14
CA ALA A 152 -7.25 8.56 -3.49
C ALA A 152 -7.41 8.67 -1.96
N ASN A 153 -6.64 9.57 -1.32
CA ASN A 153 -6.73 9.81 0.12
C ASN A 153 -8.02 10.55 0.57
N GLU A 154 -8.73 11.15 -0.36
CA GLU A 154 -9.93 11.96 -0.12
C GLU A 154 -11.19 11.32 -0.73
N ASN A 155 -11.04 10.14 -1.33
CA ASN A 155 -12.06 9.45 -2.11
C ASN A 155 -12.97 8.60 -1.22
N ALA A 156 -14.14 9.14 -0.84
CA ALA A 156 -15.09 8.45 0.02
C ALA A 156 -15.59 7.11 -0.56
N PRO A 157 -15.99 6.99 -1.84
CA PRO A 157 -16.30 5.71 -2.45
C PRO A 157 -15.21 4.67 -2.27
N LEU A 158 -13.93 5.07 -2.43
CA LEU A 158 -12.80 4.17 -2.30
C LEU A 158 -12.53 3.77 -0.84
N LEU A 159 -12.44 4.75 0.07
CA LEU A 159 -12.01 4.52 1.45
C LEU A 159 -13.15 4.05 2.36
N GLN A 160 -14.36 4.61 2.21
CA GLN A 160 -15.46 4.26 3.09
C GLN A 160 -16.33 3.15 2.52
N ASP A 161 -16.77 3.27 1.26
CA ASP A 161 -17.72 2.31 0.73
C ASP A 161 -17.03 1.00 0.38
N ILE A 162 -15.98 1.03 -0.44
CA ILE A 162 -15.28 -0.19 -0.87
C ILE A 162 -14.42 -0.76 0.27
N LEU A 163 -13.44 0.02 0.74
CA LEU A 163 -12.46 -0.51 1.69
C LEU A 163 -13.10 -0.91 3.03
N ARG A 164 -13.90 -0.02 3.64
CA ARG A 164 -14.43 -0.27 4.98
C ARG A 164 -15.75 -1.04 4.97
N LYS A 165 -16.74 -0.63 4.17
CA LYS A 165 -18.07 -1.29 4.20
C LYS A 165 -18.07 -2.62 3.45
N ASP A 166 -17.60 -2.63 2.18
CA ASP A 166 -17.66 -3.85 1.37
C ASP A 166 -16.66 -4.92 1.84
N TRP A 167 -15.45 -4.51 2.22
CA TRP A 167 -14.37 -5.45 2.58
C TRP A 167 -14.18 -5.63 4.08
N GLY A 168 -14.74 -4.76 4.92
CA GLY A 168 -14.63 -4.85 6.36
C GLY A 168 -13.25 -4.47 6.90
N PHE A 169 -12.55 -3.53 6.27
CA PHE A 169 -11.26 -3.07 6.77
C PHE A 169 -11.43 -2.21 8.03
N GLU A 170 -10.85 -2.64 9.13
CA GLU A 170 -10.92 -1.97 10.43
C GLU A 170 -9.64 -1.21 10.80
N GLY A 171 -8.59 -1.32 9.98
CA GLY A 171 -7.29 -0.74 10.24
C GLY A 171 -7.18 0.76 9.95
N ALA A 172 -5.97 1.29 10.08
CA ALA A 172 -5.66 2.68 9.77
C ALA A 172 -5.32 2.87 8.28
N VAL A 173 -5.86 3.92 7.68
CA VAL A 173 -5.45 4.40 6.37
C VAL A 173 -4.36 5.45 6.57
N VAL A 174 -3.17 5.17 6.05
CA VAL A 174 -2.00 6.05 6.12
C VAL A 174 -1.82 6.72 4.76
N THR A 175 -1.50 8.01 4.73
CA THR A 175 -1.17 8.66 3.46
C THR A 175 0.18 8.18 2.94
N ASP A 176 0.37 8.16 1.62
CA ASP A 176 1.72 8.27 1.10
C ASP A 176 2.30 9.65 1.45
N TRP A 177 3.63 9.82 1.47
CA TRP A 177 4.31 10.99 2.04
C TRP A 177 3.94 12.29 1.32
N GLY A 178 3.16 13.14 2.02
CA GLY A 178 2.63 14.36 1.45
C GLY A 178 1.46 14.14 0.49
N GLY A 179 0.79 12.99 0.54
CA GLY A 179 -0.33 12.62 -0.34
C GLY A 179 -1.70 13.12 0.10
N SER A 180 -1.78 14.02 1.09
CA SER A 180 -3.02 14.69 1.48
C SER A 180 -3.08 16.08 0.86
N ASN A 181 -4.15 16.39 0.14
CA ASN A 181 -4.37 17.68 -0.51
C ASN A 181 -5.39 18.54 0.26
N ASP A 182 -6.43 17.90 0.81
CA ASP A 182 -7.39 18.48 1.74
C ASP A 182 -7.49 17.59 2.99
N HIS A 183 -6.84 18.01 4.06
CA HIS A 183 -6.75 17.25 5.31
C HIS A 183 -8.12 16.98 5.94
N ALA A 184 -8.99 18.00 5.96
CA ALA A 184 -10.33 17.88 6.56
C ALA A 184 -11.19 16.90 5.76
N LEU A 185 -11.12 16.98 4.43
CA LEU A 185 -11.83 16.07 3.54
C LEU A 185 -11.27 14.64 3.65
N GLY A 186 -9.95 14.49 3.72
CA GLY A 186 -9.30 13.20 3.91
C GLY A 186 -9.79 12.49 5.18
N VAL A 187 -9.76 13.17 6.32
CA VAL A 187 -10.25 12.63 7.60
C VAL A 187 -11.75 12.31 7.53
N LYS A 188 -12.54 13.21 7.00
CA LYS A 188 -13.99 13.01 6.82
C LYS A 188 -14.28 11.78 5.97
N ASN A 189 -13.47 11.51 4.96
CA ASN A 189 -13.66 10.43 3.99
C ASN A 189 -12.92 9.13 4.33
N GLY A 190 -12.27 9.06 5.51
CA GLY A 190 -11.76 7.78 6.03
C GLY A 190 -10.25 7.65 6.12
N SER A 191 -9.47 8.67 5.78
CA SER A 191 -8.04 8.74 6.10
C SER A 191 -7.84 8.81 7.61
N THR A 192 -6.79 8.17 8.12
CA THR A 192 -6.58 8.04 9.56
C THR A 192 -5.30 8.70 10.04
N LEU A 193 -4.22 8.59 9.26
CA LEU A 193 -2.90 9.08 9.63
C LEU A 193 -2.22 9.72 8.43
N GLU A 194 -1.89 11.00 8.57
CA GLU A 194 -1.14 11.73 7.56
C GLU A 194 0.37 11.64 7.84
N MET A 195 1.14 11.35 6.79
CA MET A 195 2.59 11.21 6.85
C MET A 195 3.28 12.01 5.73
N PRO A 196 4.35 12.73 6.02
CA PRO A 196 4.65 13.27 7.36
C PRO A 196 3.59 14.29 7.73
N CYS A 197 3.26 14.38 9.01
CA CYS A 197 2.31 15.42 9.45
C CYS A 197 2.92 16.79 9.17
N PRO A 198 2.30 17.65 8.37
CA PRO A 198 2.80 18.99 8.15
C PRO A 198 2.72 19.80 9.45
N LEU A 199 3.79 20.50 9.77
CA LEU A 199 3.84 21.37 10.98
C LEU A 199 2.72 22.41 11.03
N SER A 200 2.10 22.72 9.89
CA SER A 200 0.96 23.64 9.79
C SER A 200 -0.29 23.17 10.51
N LEU A 201 -0.48 21.87 10.72
CA LEU A 201 -1.61 21.34 11.49
C LEU A 201 -1.50 21.58 12.99
N ILE A 202 -0.33 21.96 13.49
CA ILE A 202 -0.13 22.32 14.90
C ILE A 202 -0.68 23.72 15.23
N HIS A 203 -1.05 24.48 14.21
CA HIS A 203 -1.49 25.88 14.32
C HIS A 203 -2.97 26.11 13.96
N ILE A 204 -3.77 25.05 13.86
CA ILE A 204 -5.24 25.14 13.68
C ILE A 204 -5.93 25.07 15.03
#